data_cb6abfa2a135e061a8f8f12cfa02befb
#
_entry.id   cb6abfa2a135e061a8f8f12cfa02befb
#
_cell.length_a   1.000
_cell.length_b   1.000
_cell.length_c   1.000
_cell.angle_alpha   90.00
_cell.angle_beta   90.00
_cell.angle_gamma   90.00
#
_symmetry.space_group_name_H-M   'P 1'
#
loop_
_entity.id
_entity.type
_entity.pdbx_description
1 polymer ?
#
loop_
_entity_poly.entity_id
_entity_poly.type
_entity_poly.pdbx_seq_one_letter_code
_entity_poly.pdbx_strand_id
1 'polypeptide(L)'
;PSFQLINTKNALPQNNIVFKIGTPRIKKKLKGKVFSLLTGGAGNENYWHWLFDVLPRLGLLSDKINIKEVNFFLFPSLKKKFQLETLNVLEIPKHKRVSCEEYRHFETDEMVVVDHPYVLKNDPSTEIQNIPDWIIKWLRNILLKKVKLKKNNFPKKFYIDRSDAKSNLSLTRKISNEKKVVEVL
;
A
#
# COMPACT_ATOMS: atom_id res chain seq x y z
N PRO A 1 23.94 -12.92 4.04
CA PRO A 1 23.08 -11.78 3.81
C PRO A 1 22.73 -11.15 5.16
N SER A 2 23.29 -9.97 5.41
CA SER A 2 23.00 -9.21 6.62
C SER A 2 21.57 -8.65 6.48
N PHE A 3 20.63 -9.15 7.25
CA PHE A 3 19.36 -8.48 7.44
C PHE A 3 19.62 -7.18 8.22
N GLN A 4 19.74 -6.07 7.53
CA GLN A 4 19.61 -4.78 8.18
C GLN A 4 18.13 -4.58 8.53
N LEU A 5 17.79 -4.88 9.77
CA LEU A 5 16.53 -4.49 10.36
C LEU A 5 16.55 -2.97 10.48
N ILE A 6 15.64 -2.30 9.79
CA ILE A 6 15.40 -0.87 9.99
C ILE A 6 14.88 -0.74 11.42
N ASN A 7 15.74 -0.30 12.34
CA ASN A 7 15.37 0.02 13.71
C ASN A 7 14.49 1.29 13.69
N THR A 8 13.19 1.11 13.67
CA THR A 8 12.30 2.17 14.11
C THR A 8 12.10 2.03 15.63
N LYS A 9 11.93 3.14 16.34
CA LYS A 9 11.74 3.16 17.81
C LYS A 9 10.69 2.15 18.33
N ASN A 10 9.79 1.66 17.46
CA ASN A 10 8.68 0.78 17.80
C ASN A 10 8.75 -0.62 17.17
N ALA A 11 9.75 -0.92 16.35
CA ALA A 11 9.88 -2.20 15.66
C ALA A 11 11.16 -2.93 16.10
N LEU A 12 11.14 -3.44 17.33
CA LEU A 12 12.21 -4.31 17.80
C LEU A 12 12.09 -5.68 17.09
N PRO A 13 13.21 -6.27 16.62
CA PRO A 13 13.20 -7.58 15.95
C PRO A 13 12.47 -8.67 16.74
N GLN A 14 12.65 -8.69 18.07
CA GLN A 14 11.99 -9.64 18.96
C GLN A 14 10.46 -9.50 19.01
N ASN A 15 9.91 -8.37 18.58
CA ASN A 15 8.46 -8.16 18.50
C ASN A 15 7.85 -8.68 17.19
N ASN A 16 8.68 -9.09 16.23
CA ASN A 16 8.17 -9.66 15.00
C ASN A 16 7.48 -11.00 15.29
N ILE A 17 6.24 -11.11 14.84
CA ILE A 17 5.39 -12.29 15.06
C ILE A 17 6.01 -13.58 14.54
N VAL A 18 6.85 -13.51 13.50
CA VAL A 18 7.56 -14.65 12.92
C VAL A 18 8.47 -15.32 13.96
N PHE A 19 9.11 -14.55 14.84
CA PHE A 19 9.95 -15.10 15.91
C PHE A 19 9.14 -15.70 17.06
N LYS A 20 7.88 -15.26 17.25
CA LYS A 20 6.99 -15.77 18.29
C LYS A 20 6.29 -17.05 17.88
N ILE A 21 5.78 -17.12 16.66
CA ILE A 21 4.95 -18.25 16.20
C ILE A 21 5.59 -19.08 15.08
N GLY A 22 6.75 -18.64 14.58
CA GLY A 22 7.43 -19.27 13.46
C GLY A 22 6.72 -19.10 12.13
N THR A 23 7.19 -19.84 11.13
CA THR A 23 6.56 -19.91 9.79
C THR A 23 5.72 -21.17 9.66
N PRO A 24 4.66 -21.18 8.84
CA PRO A 24 3.92 -22.40 8.54
C PRO A 24 4.86 -23.49 8.03
N ARG A 25 4.66 -24.73 8.49
CA ARG A 25 5.48 -25.90 8.08
C ARG A 25 5.33 -26.19 6.59
N ILE A 26 4.11 -26.04 6.06
CA ILE A 26 3.81 -26.31 4.66
C ILE A 26 4.26 -25.10 3.84
N LYS A 27 5.21 -25.34 2.93
CA LYS A 27 5.70 -24.36 1.98
C LYS A 27 4.88 -24.42 0.70
N LYS A 28 4.32 -23.30 0.29
CA LYS A 28 3.67 -23.16 -1.03
C LYS A 28 4.72 -22.92 -2.12
N LYS A 29 4.37 -23.14 -3.37
CA LYS A 29 5.22 -22.87 -4.51
C LYS A 29 4.58 -21.86 -5.44
N LEU A 30 5.30 -20.78 -5.75
CA LEU A 30 4.96 -19.77 -6.75
C LEU A 30 6.00 -19.86 -7.87
N LYS A 31 5.67 -20.59 -8.95
CA LYS A 31 6.60 -20.82 -10.04
C LYS A 31 6.80 -19.54 -10.86
N GLY A 32 8.06 -19.17 -11.08
CA GLY A 32 8.44 -17.99 -11.86
C GLY A 32 8.85 -16.80 -11.01
N LYS A 33 8.70 -15.59 -11.56
CA LYS A 33 9.13 -14.32 -10.99
C LYS A 33 8.02 -13.72 -10.10
N VAL A 34 8.33 -13.51 -8.82
CA VAL A 34 7.43 -12.84 -7.85
C VAL A 34 7.95 -11.45 -7.55
N PHE A 35 7.11 -10.45 -7.70
CA PHE A 35 7.40 -9.08 -7.27
C PHE A 35 6.76 -8.80 -5.91
N SER A 36 7.60 -8.44 -4.93
CA SER A 36 7.17 -8.13 -3.58
C SER A 36 6.78 -6.66 -3.43
N LEU A 37 5.51 -6.45 -3.06
CA LEU A 37 4.99 -5.13 -2.66
C LEU A 37 4.80 -5.05 -1.12
N LEU A 38 5.46 -5.94 -0.38
CA LEU A 38 5.37 -5.94 1.06
C LEU A 38 6.00 -4.68 1.66
N THR A 39 5.29 -4.12 2.62
CA THR A 39 5.72 -2.98 3.44
C THR A 39 5.75 -3.38 4.90
N GLY A 40 6.18 -2.50 5.78
CA GLY A 40 5.96 -2.69 7.22
C GLY A 40 4.47 -2.83 7.56
N GLY A 41 4.14 -3.26 8.77
CA GLY A 41 2.80 -3.71 9.18
C GLY A 41 1.63 -2.77 8.92
N ALA A 42 1.86 -1.49 8.66
CA ALA A 42 0.82 -0.50 8.39
C ALA A 42 0.20 -0.59 6.98
N GLY A 43 0.86 -1.27 6.02
CA GLY A 43 0.39 -1.37 4.63
C GLY A 43 -0.83 -2.27 4.43
N ASN A 44 -1.21 -3.09 5.40
CA ASN A 44 -2.19 -4.15 5.21
C ASN A 44 -3.61 -3.63 4.95
N GLU A 45 -4.09 -2.68 5.73
CA GLU A 45 -5.48 -2.21 5.67
C GLU A 45 -5.63 -0.70 5.70
N ASN A 46 -4.54 0.04 5.75
CA ASN A 46 -4.52 1.49 5.77
C ASN A 46 -4.48 2.04 4.34
N TYR A 47 -5.48 2.84 3.98
CA TYR A 47 -5.60 3.41 2.64
C TYR A 47 -4.43 4.33 2.27
N TRP A 48 -3.93 5.12 3.24
CA TRP A 48 -2.79 6.01 3.03
C TRP A 48 -1.52 5.20 2.69
N HIS A 49 -1.19 4.19 3.50
CA HIS A 49 -0.02 3.32 3.25
C HIS A 49 -0.15 2.53 1.95
N TRP A 50 -1.38 2.14 1.57
CA TRP A 50 -1.63 1.50 0.30
C TRP A 50 -1.24 2.41 -0.87
N LEU A 51 -1.65 3.68 -0.83
CA LEU A 51 -1.36 4.65 -1.90
C LEU A 51 0.11 5.08 -1.94
N PHE A 52 0.77 5.25 -0.80
CA PHE A 52 2.07 5.88 -0.74
C PHE A 52 3.24 4.93 -0.49
N ASP A 53 3.00 3.76 0.11
CA ASP A 53 4.06 2.78 0.38
C ASP A 53 3.96 1.53 -0.51
N VAL A 54 2.75 1.07 -0.84
CA VAL A 54 2.55 -0.16 -1.61
C VAL A 54 2.55 0.11 -3.11
N LEU A 55 1.59 0.90 -3.62
CA LEU A 55 1.43 1.12 -5.05
C LEU A 55 2.64 1.77 -5.74
N PRO A 56 3.35 2.75 -5.15
CA PRO A 56 4.49 3.39 -5.82
C PRO A 56 5.66 2.44 -6.11
N ARG A 57 5.72 1.30 -5.43
CA ARG A 57 6.71 0.24 -5.76
C ARG A 57 6.54 -0.30 -7.18
N LEU A 58 5.31 -0.27 -7.71
CA LEU A 58 5.06 -0.59 -9.12
C LEU A 58 5.68 0.45 -10.06
N GLY A 59 5.72 1.72 -9.65
CA GLY A 59 6.42 2.78 -10.38
C GLY A 59 7.92 2.54 -10.41
N LEU A 60 8.52 2.20 -9.27
CA LEU A 60 9.95 1.87 -9.20
C LEU A 60 10.32 0.63 -10.01
N LEU A 61 9.42 -0.37 -10.06
CA LEU A 61 9.63 -1.57 -10.86
C LEU A 61 9.63 -1.26 -12.35
N SER A 62 8.65 -0.47 -12.82
CA SER A 62 8.41 -0.22 -14.25
C SER A 62 9.59 0.42 -14.97
N ASP A 63 10.47 1.11 -14.24
CA ASP A 63 11.68 1.71 -14.77
C ASP A 63 12.81 0.70 -15.04
N LYS A 64 12.70 -0.51 -14.48
CA LYS A 64 13.76 -1.52 -14.50
C LYS A 64 13.34 -2.85 -15.10
N ILE A 65 12.10 -3.25 -14.92
CA ILE A 65 11.58 -4.56 -15.32
C ILE A 65 10.23 -4.37 -16.01
N ASN A 66 10.03 -5.08 -17.10
CA ASN A 66 8.73 -5.13 -17.74
C ASN A 66 7.72 -5.84 -16.81
N ILE A 67 6.70 -5.13 -16.41
CA ILE A 67 5.63 -5.62 -15.53
C ILE A 67 4.96 -6.90 -16.06
N LYS A 68 4.95 -7.09 -17.38
CA LYS A 68 4.38 -8.29 -18.03
C LYS A 68 5.17 -9.57 -17.71
N GLU A 69 6.48 -9.45 -17.43
CA GLU A 69 7.36 -10.57 -17.07
C GLU A 69 7.16 -11.07 -15.64
N VAL A 70 6.45 -10.30 -14.80
CA VAL A 70 6.11 -10.70 -13.44
C VAL A 70 5.01 -11.74 -13.49
N ASN A 71 5.25 -12.90 -12.87
CA ASN A 71 4.29 -13.98 -12.77
C ASN A 71 3.29 -13.74 -11.63
N PHE A 72 3.78 -13.25 -10.49
CA PHE A 72 2.94 -12.96 -9.32
C PHE A 72 3.35 -11.66 -8.64
N PHE A 73 2.34 -10.93 -8.17
CA PHE A 73 2.49 -9.72 -7.35
C PHE A 73 2.07 -10.04 -5.92
N LEU A 74 3.03 -9.99 -5.00
CA LEU A 74 2.80 -10.30 -3.59
C LEU A 74 2.44 -9.03 -2.81
N PHE A 75 1.20 -8.97 -2.36
CA PHE A 75 0.64 -7.84 -1.62
C PHE A 75 0.56 -8.12 -0.11
N PRO A 76 0.60 -7.08 0.75
CA PRO A 76 0.38 -7.21 2.19
C PRO A 76 -1.00 -7.81 2.51
N SER A 77 -2.04 -7.32 1.83
CA SER A 77 -3.43 -7.79 1.96
C SER A 77 -4.19 -7.52 0.67
N LEU A 78 -5.28 -8.27 0.45
CA LEU A 78 -6.22 -8.08 -0.66
C LEU A 78 -7.68 -8.11 -0.18
N LYS A 79 -7.94 -7.72 1.08
CA LYS A 79 -9.27 -7.80 1.71
C LYS A 79 -10.14 -6.57 1.49
N LYS A 80 -9.52 -5.39 1.35
CA LYS A 80 -10.25 -4.13 1.26
C LYS A 80 -10.66 -3.82 -0.18
N LYS A 81 -11.86 -3.24 -0.32
CA LYS A 81 -12.42 -2.85 -1.61
C LYS A 81 -11.49 -1.94 -2.41
N PHE A 82 -10.91 -0.92 -1.76
CA PHE A 82 -9.98 -0.01 -2.42
C PHE A 82 -8.71 -0.70 -2.98
N GLN A 83 -8.24 -1.77 -2.32
CA GLN A 83 -7.10 -2.55 -2.83
C GLN A 83 -7.45 -3.22 -4.15
N LEU A 84 -8.59 -3.88 -4.20
CA LEU A 84 -9.06 -4.60 -5.39
C LEU A 84 -9.39 -3.64 -6.53
N GLU A 85 -10.05 -2.53 -6.24
CA GLU A 85 -10.43 -1.51 -7.23
C GLU A 85 -9.20 -0.85 -7.87
N THR A 86 -8.24 -0.42 -7.06
CA THR A 86 -7.00 0.18 -7.59
C THR A 86 -6.20 -0.80 -8.44
N LEU A 87 -6.12 -2.08 -8.04
CA LEU A 87 -5.45 -3.10 -8.85
C LEU A 87 -6.20 -3.40 -10.16
N ASN A 88 -7.52 -3.27 -10.18
CA ASN A 88 -8.30 -3.37 -11.42
C ASN A 88 -8.01 -2.19 -12.35
N VAL A 89 -7.95 -0.97 -11.80
CA VAL A 89 -7.57 0.23 -12.55
C VAL A 89 -6.16 0.10 -13.13
N LEU A 90 -5.24 -0.50 -12.37
CA LEU A 90 -3.87 -0.77 -12.83
C LEU A 90 -3.75 -1.97 -13.78
N GLU A 91 -4.86 -2.64 -14.07
CA GLU A 91 -4.93 -3.80 -14.98
C GLU A 91 -4.01 -4.96 -14.55
N ILE A 92 -3.70 -5.07 -13.24
CA ILE A 92 -2.98 -6.23 -12.74
C ILE A 92 -3.97 -7.42 -12.75
N PRO A 93 -3.67 -8.51 -13.48
CA PRO A 93 -4.60 -9.63 -13.59
C PRO A 93 -4.88 -10.30 -12.24
N LYS A 94 -6.13 -10.67 -11.98
CA LYS A 94 -6.53 -11.28 -10.70
C LYS A 94 -5.72 -12.54 -10.36
N HIS A 95 -5.44 -13.40 -11.35
CA HIS A 95 -4.69 -14.63 -11.16
C HIS A 95 -3.21 -14.42 -10.83
N LYS A 96 -2.68 -13.21 -11.04
CA LYS A 96 -1.31 -12.84 -10.66
C LYS A 96 -1.22 -12.18 -9.26
N ARG A 97 -2.34 -11.91 -8.59
CA ARG A 97 -2.37 -11.24 -7.28
C ARG A 97 -2.33 -12.28 -6.18
N VAL A 98 -1.35 -12.20 -5.32
CA VAL A 98 -1.21 -13.07 -4.15
C VAL A 98 -1.06 -12.23 -2.88
N SER A 99 -1.60 -12.71 -1.78
CA SER A 99 -1.53 -12.05 -0.48
C SER A 99 -0.51 -12.74 0.42
N CYS A 100 0.26 -11.99 1.17
CA CYS A 100 1.18 -12.56 2.16
C CYS A 100 0.43 -13.27 3.31
N GLU A 101 -0.84 -12.98 3.51
CA GLU A 101 -1.66 -13.70 4.49
C GLU A 101 -1.90 -15.15 4.07
N GLU A 102 -2.05 -15.37 2.76
CA GLU A 102 -2.25 -16.70 2.17
C GLU A 102 -0.92 -17.41 1.89
N TYR A 103 0.11 -16.64 1.50
CA TYR A 103 1.44 -17.12 1.15
C TYR A 103 2.48 -16.69 2.19
N ARG A 104 2.31 -17.13 3.44
CA ARG A 104 3.24 -16.81 4.54
C ARG A 104 4.59 -17.48 4.43
N HIS A 105 4.63 -18.67 3.82
CA HIS A 105 5.82 -19.44 3.57
C HIS A 105 5.74 -20.02 2.18
N PHE A 106 6.58 -19.55 1.29
CA PHE A 106 6.61 -20.00 -0.09
C PHE A 106 8.03 -19.97 -0.65
N GLU A 107 8.23 -20.72 -1.72
CA GLU A 107 9.40 -20.64 -2.58
C GLU A 107 9.01 -20.11 -3.96
N THR A 108 9.93 -19.45 -4.63
CA THR A 108 9.80 -18.98 -6.00
C THR A 108 11.13 -19.09 -6.72
N ASP A 109 11.11 -19.12 -8.05
CA ASP A 109 12.31 -19.19 -8.86
C ASP A 109 13.10 -17.87 -8.79
N GLU A 110 12.41 -16.74 -8.76
CA GLU A 110 12.99 -15.40 -8.65
C GLU A 110 12.11 -14.47 -7.78
N MET A 111 12.75 -13.76 -6.86
CA MET A 111 12.10 -12.72 -6.04
C MET A 111 12.65 -11.35 -6.41
N VAL A 112 11.77 -10.48 -6.89
CA VAL A 112 12.10 -9.06 -7.14
C VAL A 112 11.60 -8.22 -5.98
N VAL A 113 12.48 -7.40 -5.43
CA VAL A 113 12.20 -6.48 -4.33
C VAL A 113 12.72 -5.11 -4.72
N VAL A 114 11.99 -4.07 -4.40
CA VAL A 114 12.41 -2.68 -4.54
C VAL A 114 12.47 -2.01 -3.18
N ASP A 115 13.27 -0.97 -3.08
CA ASP A 115 13.36 -0.16 -1.86
C ASP A 115 12.05 0.53 -1.51
N HIS A 116 12.04 1.16 -0.33
CA HIS A 116 10.92 2.00 0.06
C HIS A 116 10.80 3.18 -0.92
N PRO A 117 9.58 3.58 -1.34
CA PRO A 117 9.39 4.63 -2.35
C PRO A 117 9.97 5.99 -1.99
N TYR A 118 10.22 6.22 -0.72
CA TYR A 118 10.86 7.44 -0.19
C TYR A 118 11.76 7.11 1.00
N VAL A 119 12.72 7.99 1.29
CA VAL A 119 13.73 7.75 2.31
C VAL A 119 13.16 8.02 3.70
N LEU A 120 13.26 7.02 4.57
CA LEU A 120 12.95 7.13 6.00
C LEU A 120 14.28 7.34 6.74
N LYS A 121 14.62 8.59 7.09
CA LYS A 121 15.93 8.88 7.74
C LYS A 121 15.90 8.59 9.23
N ASN A 122 15.19 9.36 10.03
CA ASN A 122 15.27 9.29 11.50
C ASN A 122 13.94 9.26 12.23
N ASP A 123 12.92 9.92 11.69
CA ASP A 123 11.60 10.01 12.29
C ASP A 123 10.51 9.81 11.24
N PRO A 124 9.85 8.63 11.24
CA PRO A 124 8.77 8.35 10.30
C PRO A 124 7.64 9.38 10.32
N SER A 125 7.41 10.05 11.45
CA SER A 125 6.32 11.03 11.58
C SER A 125 6.60 12.32 10.81
N THR A 126 7.85 12.72 10.70
CA THR A 126 8.25 13.90 9.92
C THR A 126 8.40 13.58 8.44
N GLU A 127 8.78 12.36 8.12
CA GLU A 127 9.01 11.94 6.73
C GLU A 127 7.72 11.66 5.97
N ILE A 128 6.64 11.27 6.67
CA ILE A 128 5.29 11.20 6.14
C ILE A 128 4.83 12.56 5.57
N GLN A 129 5.36 13.67 6.07
CA GLN A 129 5.05 15.01 5.58
C GLN A 129 5.79 15.36 4.28
N ASN A 130 6.84 14.62 3.94
CA ASN A 130 7.73 14.89 2.81
C ASN A 130 7.62 13.80 1.72
N ILE A 131 6.41 13.49 1.30
CA ILE A 131 6.20 12.55 0.19
C ILE A 131 6.77 13.15 -1.10
N PRO A 132 7.67 12.45 -1.80
CA PRO A 132 8.23 12.93 -3.04
C PRO A 132 7.19 13.21 -4.11
N ASP A 133 7.32 14.32 -4.82
CA ASP A 133 6.43 14.74 -5.91
C ASP A 133 6.20 13.67 -6.96
N TRP A 134 7.22 12.84 -7.25
CA TRP A 134 7.10 11.80 -8.26
C TRP A 134 5.99 10.80 -7.94
N ILE A 135 5.79 10.46 -6.66
CA ILE A 135 4.74 9.55 -6.22
C ILE A 135 3.37 10.13 -6.54
N ILE A 136 3.15 11.40 -6.21
CA ILE A 136 1.89 12.09 -6.47
C ILE A 136 1.63 12.19 -7.97
N LYS A 137 2.65 12.57 -8.74
CA LYS A 137 2.57 12.68 -10.20
C LYS A 137 2.28 11.30 -10.82
N TRP A 138 2.97 10.26 -10.36
CA TRP A 138 2.77 8.90 -10.85
C TRP A 138 1.37 8.39 -10.55
N LEU A 139 0.90 8.48 -9.29
CA LEU A 139 -0.45 8.08 -8.88
C LEU A 139 -1.53 8.81 -9.71
N ARG A 140 -1.41 10.13 -9.85
CA ARG A 140 -2.34 10.91 -10.67
C ARG A 140 -2.37 10.44 -12.11
N ASN A 141 -1.21 10.23 -12.70
CA ASN A 141 -1.12 9.76 -14.08
C ASN A 141 -1.80 8.41 -14.29
N ILE A 142 -1.50 7.43 -13.46
CA ILE A 142 -2.03 6.08 -13.66
C ILE A 142 -3.52 5.99 -13.33
N LEU A 143 -3.97 6.68 -12.27
CA LEU A 143 -5.37 6.62 -11.85
C LEU A 143 -6.27 7.47 -12.74
N LEU A 144 -5.87 8.70 -13.08
CA LEU A 144 -6.70 9.60 -13.87
C LEU A 144 -6.78 9.20 -15.36
N LYS A 145 -5.70 8.66 -15.93
CA LYS A 145 -5.74 8.17 -17.32
C LYS A 145 -6.73 7.04 -17.54
N LYS A 146 -6.96 6.22 -16.51
CA LYS A 146 -7.80 5.02 -16.60
C LYS A 146 -9.23 5.24 -16.12
N VAL A 147 -9.44 6.21 -15.24
CA VAL A 147 -10.78 6.62 -14.83
C VAL A 147 -11.34 7.54 -15.94
N LYS A 148 -12.24 7.01 -16.77
CA LYS A 148 -13.09 7.86 -17.61
C LYS A 148 -13.96 8.69 -16.68
N LEU A 149 -13.48 9.89 -16.34
CA LEU A 149 -14.31 10.86 -15.64
C LEU A 149 -15.50 11.13 -16.56
N LYS A 150 -16.67 10.57 -16.24
CA LYS A 150 -17.92 11.04 -16.81
C LYS A 150 -17.93 12.54 -16.55
N LYS A 151 -18.22 13.36 -17.55
CA LYS A 151 -18.52 14.79 -17.36
C LYS A 151 -19.78 14.88 -16.49
N ASN A 152 -19.61 14.75 -15.20
CA ASN A 152 -20.68 14.97 -14.22
C ASN A 152 -20.52 16.40 -13.71
N ASN A 153 -21.63 17.08 -13.52
CA ASN A 153 -21.66 18.38 -12.88
C ASN A 153 -21.38 18.24 -11.37
N PHE A 154 -20.18 17.73 -11.04
CA PHE A 154 -19.74 17.70 -9.66
C PHE A 154 -19.44 19.11 -9.17
N PRO A 155 -19.77 19.44 -7.93
CA PRO A 155 -19.41 20.73 -7.35
C PRO A 155 -17.88 20.90 -7.39
N LYS A 156 -17.44 22.14 -7.68
CA LYS A 156 -16.01 22.48 -7.69
C LYS A 156 -15.36 22.36 -6.30
N LYS A 157 -16.17 22.49 -5.25
CA LYS A 157 -15.78 22.33 -3.85
C LYS A 157 -16.73 21.34 -3.20
N PHE A 158 -16.20 20.50 -2.32
CA PHE A 158 -16.98 19.55 -1.54
C PHE A 158 -16.28 19.29 -0.21
N TYR A 159 -17.07 18.96 0.79
CA TYR A 159 -16.59 18.52 2.08
C TYR A 159 -16.80 17.00 2.20
N ILE A 160 -15.78 16.29 2.71
CA ILE A 160 -15.88 14.86 2.98
C ILE A 160 -16.16 14.68 4.47
N ASP A 161 -17.41 14.46 4.81
CA ASP A 161 -17.83 14.07 6.16
C ASP A 161 -17.31 12.66 6.50
N ARG A 162 -16.97 12.48 7.76
CA ARG A 162 -16.51 11.20 8.31
C ARG A 162 -17.44 10.66 9.40
N SER A 163 -18.64 11.18 9.53
CA SER A 163 -19.62 10.78 10.55
C SER A 163 -20.01 9.30 10.47
N ASP A 164 -19.93 8.72 9.26
CA ASP A 164 -20.22 7.31 8.99
C ASP A 164 -19.04 6.33 9.22
N ALA A 165 -17.86 6.86 9.60
CA ALA A 165 -16.69 6.03 9.82
C ALA A 165 -16.86 5.10 11.04
N LYS A 166 -16.97 3.79 10.77
CA LYS A 166 -17.23 2.74 11.77
C LYS A 166 -16.00 2.34 12.61
N SER A 167 -14.89 3.06 12.57
CA SER A 167 -13.70 2.71 13.34
C SER A 167 -13.64 3.47 14.67
N ASN A 168 -13.13 2.81 15.72
CA ASN A 168 -12.87 3.46 17.01
C ASN A 168 -11.90 4.67 16.89
N LEU A 169 -11.12 4.73 15.81
CA LEU A 169 -10.28 5.86 15.45
C LEU A 169 -11.09 7.07 14.96
N SER A 170 -12.36 6.91 14.61
CA SER A 170 -13.23 8.03 14.19
C SER A 170 -13.44 9.04 15.31
N LEU A 171 -13.45 8.60 16.57
CA LEU A 171 -13.60 9.46 17.74
C LEU A 171 -12.41 10.41 17.94
N THR A 172 -11.20 9.99 17.55
CA THR A 172 -9.98 10.78 17.73
C THR A 172 -9.65 11.71 16.56
N ARG A 173 -10.41 11.64 15.46
CA ARG A 173 -10.17 12.42 14.24
C ARG A 173 -11.41 13.20 13.79
N LYS A 174 -12.25 13.60 14.72
CA LYS A 174 -13.39 14.51 14.45
C LYS A 174 -12.91 15.95 14.45
N ILE A 175 -13.45 16.73 13.53
CA ILE A 175 -13.32 18.20 13.58
C ILE A 175 -14.26 18.69 14.65
N SER A 176 -13.74 19.36 15.69
CA SER A 176 -14.53 19.80 16.87
C SER A 176 -15.63 20.80 16.53
N ASN A 177 -15.43 21.57 15.47
CA ASN A 177 -16.35 22.62 15.00
C ASN A 177 -16.94 22.32 13.61
N GLU A 178 -17.13 21.05 13.27
CA GLU A 178 -17.57 20.59 11.95
C GLU A 178 -18.83 21.29 11.44
N LYS A 179 -19.83 21.53 12.30
CA LYS A 179 -21.04 22.29 11.94
C LYS A 179 -20.71 23.67 11.37
N LYS A 180 -19.79 24.40 12.01
CA LYS A 180 -19.37 25.74 11.52
C LYS A 180 -18.62 25.66 10.19
N VAL A 181 -17.88 24.57 9.95
CA VAL A 181 -17.19 24.35 8.66
C VAL A 181 -18.21 24.13 7.55
N VAL A 182 -19.25 23.35 7.80
CA VAL A 182 -20.32 23.09 6.81
C VAL A 182 -21.14 24.35 6.50
N GLU A 183 -21.35 25.23 7.49
CA GLU A 183 -22.07 26.49 7.31
C GLU A 183 -21.34 27.52 6.40
N VAL A 184 -20.00 27.36 6.23
CA VAL A 184 -19.15 28.27 5.44
C VAL A 184 -18.96 27.77 4.00
N LEU A 185 -19.34 26.54 3.70
CA LEU A 185 -19.18 25.90 2.37
C LEU A 185 -20.40 26.07 1.48
#